data_33d6046c19d83f749bd2ccb8050adf49
#
_entry.id   33d6046c19d83f749bd2ccb8050adf49
#
_cell.length_a   1.000
_cell.length_b   1.000
_cell.length_c   1.000
_cell.angle_alpha   90.00
_cell.angle_beta   90.00
_cell.angle_gamma   90.00
#
_symmetry.space_group_name_H-M   'P 1'
#
loop_
_entity.id
_entity.type
_entity.pdbx_description
1 polymer ?
#
loop_
_entity_poly.entity_id
_entity_poly.type
_entity_poly.pdbx_seq_one_letter_code
_entity_poly.pdbx_strand_id
1 'polypeptide(L)'
;MMNGKKVLVAMSGGVDSSAAAVLLRQQGYSCDGAMLRLYNGEVEGTCCSADDAADARSVAYGLGMKFYVFNETERFARDVMDRFVAEYCAGRTPNPCIDCNRCLKFGALLERALLLGYDYLATGHYARVKLDEASGKYRLLRGRDRSKDQSYVLYQLGQHQLAHLLLPVGEYDKPSIRRSARQAGLINADKSDSQDICFVPDGDYTRFLQEYGGVKMIPGDFVDRAGHVLGRHKGLPCYTTGQRKGLGVSAGKHVYVLRKNVQDNTILLGDNEELFTSVLTADQVNWISGETPASPLRVTAKTRYSQTEAAATVHPLPDGRIRVEFDVPQRAITAGQAVVLYDGEQVLGGGTIE
;
A
#
# COMPACT_ATOMS: atom_id res chain seq x y z
N MET A 1 -28.92 19.43 9.21
CA MET A 1 -29.13 19.95 7.83
C MET A 1 -28.39 19.01 6.89
N MET A 2 -29.02 18.54 5.81
CA MET A 2 -28.35 17.74 4.79
C MET A 2 -27.23 18.58 4.17
N ASN A 3 -26.03 18.06 4.11
CA ASN A 3 -24.85 18.76 3.55
C ASN A 3 -24.97 18.97 2.01
N GLY A 4 -25.98 18.35 1.37
CA GLY A 4 -26.25 18.41 -0.08
C GLY A 4 -25.17 17.76 -0.95
N LYS A 5 -24.03 17.39 -0.39
CA LYS A 5 -22.92 16.80 -1.10
C LYS A 5 -23.10 15.29 -1.29
N LYS A 6 -22.74 14.81 -2.49
CA LYS A 6 -22.85 13.40 -2.87
C LYS A 6 -21.51 12.67 -2.72
N VAL A 7 -21.53 11.49 -2.12
CA VAL A 7 -20.35 10.69 -1.88
C VAL A 7 -20.50 9.29 -2.46
N LEU A 8 -19.55 8.85 -3.25
CA LEU A 8 -19.42 7.46 -3.65
C LEU A 8 -18.50 6.74 -2.66
N VAL A 9 -19.00 5.75 -1.93
CA VAL A 9 -18.23 5.01 -0.93
C VAL A 9 -17.67 3.74 -1.57
N ALA A 10 -16.35 3.61 -1.64
CA ALA A 10 -15.69 2.39 -2.07
C ALA A 10 -15.84 1.31 -1.00
N MET A 11 -16.62 0.28 -1.27
CA MET A 11 -17.00 -0.78 -0.35
C MET A 11 -16.34 -2.10 -0.80
N SER A 12 -15.55 -2.70 0.09
CA SER A 12 -14.84 -3.96 -0.14
C SER A 12 -15.50 -5.18 0.55
N GLY A 13 -16.69 -5.01 1.12
CA GLY A 13 -17.31 -6.04 1.97
C GLY A 13 -16.73 -6.13 3.38
N GLY A 14 -15.66 -5.41 3.70
CA GLY A 14 -15.07 -5.33 5.03
C GLY A 14 -15.77 -4.29 5.95
N VAL A 15 -15.57 -4.45 7.26
CA VAL A 15 -16.19 -3.58 8.29
C VAL A 15 -15.83 -2.11 8.14
N ASP A 16 -14.59 -1.78 7.77
CA ASP A 16 -14.10 -0.39 7.73
C ASP A 16 -14.79 0.43 6.65
N SER A 17 -14.94 -0.11 5.44
CA SER A 17 -15.65 0.55 4.35
C SER A 17 -17.14 0.69 4.63
N SER A 18 -17.73 -0.29 5.30
CA SER A 18 -19.13 -0.27 5.71
C SER A 18 -19.38 0.77 6.81
N ALA A 19 -18.49 0.85 7.80
CA ALA A 19 -18.55 1.87 8.84
C ALA A 19 -18.32 3.28 8.27
N ALA A 20 -17.46 3.42 7.26
CA ALA A 20 -17.28 4.69 6.55
C ALA A 20 -18.60 5.21 5.97
N ALA A 21 -19.41 4.34 5.37
CA ALA A 21 -20.72 4.70 4.85
C ALA A 21 -21.68 5.17 5.96
N VAL A 22 -21.70 4.46 7.10
CA VAL A 22 -22.51 4.83 8.26
C VAL A 22 -22.13 6.23 8.78
N LEU A 23 -20.84 6.45 9.00
CA LEU A 23 -20.32 7.72 9.53
C LEU A 23 -20.67 8.91 8.62
N LEU A 24 -20.52 8.74 7.31
CA LEU A 24 -20.82 9.81 6.35
C LEU A 24 -22.32 10.12 6.30
N ARG A 25 -23.18 9.10 6.36
CA ARG A 25 -24.64 9.34 6.44
C ARG A 25 -25.04 10.06 7.72
N GLN A 26 -24.44 9.70 8.87
CA GLN A 26 -24.65 10.40 10.14
C GLN A 26 -24.22 11.88 10.06
N GLN A 27 -23.20 12.19 9.24
CA GLN A 27 -22.73 13.55 8.95
C GLN A 27 -23.61 14.29 7.92
N GLY A 28 -24.66 13.65 7.38
CA GLY A 28 -25.63 14.25 6.47
C GLY A 28 -25.23 14.22 5.00
N TYR A 29 -24.24 13.42 4.59
CA TYR A 29 -23.92 13.20 3.19
C TYR A 29 -24.94 12.29 2.50
N SER A 30 -25.18 12.55 1.20
CA SER A 30 -25.89 11.63 0.33
C SER A 30 -24.90 10.59 -0.21
N CYS A 31 -25.03 9.34 0.25
CA CYS A 31 -24.05 8.28 -0.05
C CYS A 31 -24.65 7.22 -0.95
N ASP A 32 -23.85 6.76 -1.93
CA ASP A 32 -24.04 5.52 -2.67
C ASP A 32 -22.78 4.66 -2.56
N GLY A 33 -22.93 3.33 -2.69
CA GLY A 33 -21.84 2.38 -2.60
C GLY A 33 -21.28 1.99 -3.96
N ALA A 34 -19.98 1.72 -4.03
CA ALA A 34 -19.36 1.15 -5.21
C ALA A 34 -18.32 0.09 -4.83
N MET A 35 -18.25 -0.97 -5.62
CA MET A 35 -17.21 -1.99 -5.52
C MET A 35 -16.45 -2.08 -6.83
N LEU A 36 -15.13 -2.23 -6.75
CA LEU A 36 -14.29 -2.59 -7.88
C LEU A 36 -14.20 -4.11 -7.98
N ARG A 37 -14.60 -4.67 -9.12
CA ARG A 37 -14.27 -6.05 -9.46
C ARG A 37 -12.87 -6.06 -10.05
N LEU A 38 -11.90 -6.57 -9.26
CA LEU A 38 -10.48 -6.52 -9.60
C LEU A 38 -9.96 -7.85 -10.16
N TYR A 39 -10.68 -8.95 -9.93
CA TYR A 39 -10.23 -10.30 -10.26
C TYR A 39 -11.36 -11.15 -10.83
N ASN A 40 -11.05 -12.08 -11.73
CA ASN A 40 -12.01 -12.98 -12.37
C ASN A 40 -12.03 -14.40 -11.75
N GLY A 41 -11.32 -14.67 -10.66
CA GLY A 41 -11.25 -15.98 -10.02
C GLY A 41 -12.22 -16.09 -8.84
N GLU A 42 -12.83 -17.27 -8.65
CA GLU A 42 -13.51 -17.69 -7.42
C GLU A 42 -12.45 -18.10 -6.36
N VAL A 43 -11.53 -17.20 -6.01
CA VAL A 43 -10.57 -17.49 -4.97
C VAL A 43 -11.17 -17.01 -3.66
N GLU A 44 -11.56 -17.96 -2.80
CA GLU A 44 -12.01 -17.68 -1.44
C GLU A 44 -10.93 -16.88 -0.69
N GLY A 45 -11.37 -15.85 0.04
CA GLY A 45 -10.47 -15.02 0.86
C GLY A 45 -9.85 -13.81 0.17
N THR A 46 -10.18 -13.52 -1.10
CA THR A 46 -9.79 -12.27 -1.76
C THR A 46 -10.76 -11.14 -1.42
N CYS A 47 -10.30 -9.89 -1.33
CA CYS A 47 -11.14 -8.72 -1.01
C CYS A 47 -12.14 -8.32 -2.13
N CYS A 48 -12.43 -9.21 -3.07
CA CYS A 48 -13.39 -9.05 -4.17
C CYS A 48 -14.11 -10.38 -4.45
N SER A 49 -14.26 -11.25 -3.46
CA SER A 49 -15.02 -12.48 -3.58
C SER A 49 -16.52 -12.19 -3.82
N ALA A 50 -17.27 -13.19 -4.29
CA ALA A 50 -18.72 -13.08 -4.46
C ALA A 50 -19.40 -12.75 -3.11
N ASP A 51 -18.91 -13.31 -2.02
CA ASP A 51 -19.40 -13.07 -0.65
C ASP A 51 -19.12 -11.63 -0.21
N ASP A 52 -17.92 -11.09 -0.47
CA ASP A 52 -17.61 -9.70 -0.18
C ASP A 52 -18.50 -8.73 -0.96
N ALA A 53 -18.82 -9.07 -2.21
CA ALA A 53 -19.74 -8.28 -3.03
C ALA A 53 -21.18 -8.37 -2.50
N ALA A 54 -21.61 -9.55 -2.03
CA ALA A 54 -22.92 -9.73 -1.41
C ALA A 54 -23.02 -8.97 -0.08
N ASP A 55 -21.98 -9.03 0.77
CA ASP A 55 -21.90 -8.27 2.03
C ASP A 55 -21.97 -6.76 1.78
N ALA A 56 -21.14 -6.25 0.86
CA ALA A 56 -21.11 -4.83 0.52
C ALA A 56 -22.46 -4.34 -0.02
N ARG A 57 -23.11 -5.14 -0.87
CA ARG A 57 -24.44 -4.85 -1.43
C ARG A 57 -25.52 -4.86 -0.34
N SER A 58 -25.51 -5.86 0.55
CA SER A 58 -26.45 -5.96 1.66
C SER A 58 -26.33 -4.76 2.60
N VAL A 59 -25.12 -4.37 2.95
CA VAL A 59 -24.86 -3.16 3.75
C VAL A 59 -25.38 -1.91 3.05
N ALA A 60 -25.07 -1.73 1.76
CA ALA A 60 -25.52 -0.56 1.00
C ALA A 60 -27.06 -0.48 0.96
N TYR A 61 -27.75 -1.58 0.67
CA TYR A 61 -29.21 -1.62 0.64
C TYR A 61 -29.83 -1.42 2.03
N GLY A 62 -29.25 -2.01 3.07
CA GLY A 62 -29.69 -1.77 4.45
C GLY A 62 -29.57 -0.31 4.88
N LEU A 63 -28.62 0.41 4.31
CA LEU A 63 -28.46 1.86 4.49
C LEU A 63 -29.30 2.69 3.50
N GLY A 64 -30.12 2.11 2.62
CA GLY A 64 -30.90 2.81 1.62
C GLY A 64 -30.04 3.50 0.55
N MET A 65 -28.88 2.95 0.22
CA MET A 65 -27.93 3.44 -0.78
C MET A 65 -28.08 2.62 -2.08
N LYS A 66 -27.83 3.26 -3.22
CA LYS A 66 -27.58 2.52 -4.47
C LYS A 66 -26.21 1.83 -4.35
N PHE A 67 -26.04 0.74 -5.12
CA PHE A 67 -24.77 0.01 -5.14
C PHE A 67 -24.37 -0.31 -6.57
N TYR A 68 -23.14 0.04 -6.91
CA TYR A 68 -22.54 -0.16 -8.23
C TYR A 68 -21.38 -1.16 -8.15
N VAL A 69 -21.21 -1.94 -9.21
CA VAL A 69 -20.01 -2.78 -9.39
C VAL A 69 -19.34 -2.35 -10.69
N PHE A 70 -18.10 -1.90 -10.58
CA PHE A 70 -17.29 -1.50 -11.74
C PHE A 70 -16.26 -2.58 -12.03
N ASN A 71 -16.24 -3.05 -13.26
CA ASN A 71 -15.27 -4.04 -13.71
C ASN A 71 -13.96 -3.33 -14.11
N GLU A 72 -12.91 -3.56 -13.32
CA GLU A 72 -11.56 -3.03 -13.53
C GLU A 72 -10.51 -4.15 -13.60
N THR A 73 -10.93 -5.37 -13.98
CA THR A 73 -10.06 -6.56 -13.99
C THR A 73 -8.87 -6.40 -14.92
N GLU A 74 -9.07 -5.87 -16.14
CA GLU A 74 -8.00 -5.67 -17.11
C GLU A 74 -7.00 -4.61 -16.62
N ARG A 75 -7.52 -3.51 -16.04
CA ARG A 75 -6.68 -2.45 -15.49
C ARG A 75 -5.89 -2.93 -14.28
N PHE A 76 -6.52 -3.73 -13.41
CA PHE A 76 -5.86 -4.33 -12.26
C PHE A 76 -4.75 -5.30 -12.69
N ALA A 77 -5.02 -6.13 -13.68
CA ALA A 77 -4.01 -7.01 -14.26
C ALA A 77 -2.79 -6.22 -14.73
N ARG A 78 -3.01 -5.25 -15.62
CA ARG A 78 -1.93 -4.45 -16.21
C ARG A 78 -1.18 -3.57 -15.21
N ASP A 79 -1.90 -2.81 -14.38
CA ASP A 79 -1.30 -1.73 -13.58
C ASP A 79 -0.80 -2.21 -12.21
N VAL A 80 -1.25 -3.40 -11.75
CA VAL A 80 -0.88 -3.95 -10.43
C VAL A 80 -0.20 -5.30 -10.56
N MET A 81 -0.85 -6.29 -11.19
CA MET A 81 -0.35 -7.66 -11.19
C MET A 81 0.86 -7.84 -12.12
N ASP A 82 0.81 -7.32 -13.35
CA ASP A 82 1.92 -7.38 -14.30
C ASP A 82 3.12 -6.58 -13.78
N ARG A 83 2.87 -5.42 -13.16
CA ARG A 83 3.93 -4.64 -12.51
C ARG A 83 4.55 -5.41 -11.34
N PHE A 84 3.74 -6.07 -10.52
CA PHE A 84 4.23 -6.91 -9.42
C PHE A 84 5.17 -8.01 -9.94
N VAL A 85 4.79 -8.69 -11.02
CA VAL A 85 5.62 -9.71 -11.68
C VAL A 85 6.92 -9.10 -12.22
N ALA A 86 6.83 -7.98 -12.94
CA ALA A 86 8.00 -7.30 -13.52
C ALA A 86 9.02 -6.86 -12.46
N GLU A 87 8.55 -6.33 -11.33
CA GLU A 87 9.41 -5.91 -10.22
C GLU A 87 10.17 -7.10 -9.62
N TYR A 88 9.49 -8.25 -9.39
CA TYR A 88 10.15 -9.46 -8.91
C TYR A 88 11.16 -10.02 -9.91
N CYS A 89 10.85 -9.99 -11.20
CA CYS A 89 11.78 -10.39 -12.26
C CYS A 89 13.03 -9.49 -12.32
N ALA A 90 12.85 -8.21 -12.02
CA ALA A 90 13.94 -7.25 -11.89
C ALA A 90 14.71 -7.35 -10.55
N GLY A 91 14.43 -8.37 -9.74
CA GLY A 91 15.09 -8.57 -8.44
C GLY A 91 14.60 -7.64 -7.33
N ARG A 92 13.59 -6.79 -7.57
CA ARG A 92 13.02 -5.87 -6.58
C ARG A 92 11.88 -6.53 -5.78
N THR A 93 11.38 -5.85 -4.77
CA THR A 93 10.29 -6.34 -3.92
C THR A 93 9.21 -5.25 -3.83
N PRO A 94 8.17 -5.28 -4.67
CA PRO A 94 7.15 -4.24 -4.74
C PRO A 94 6.14 -4.29 -3.58
N ASN A 95 5.40 -3.18 -3.42
CA ASN A 95 4.18 -3.15 -2.62
C ASN A 95 2.96 -2.85 -3.52
N PRO A 96 2.21 -3.88 -3.95
CA PRO A 96 1.14 -3.72 -4.93
C PRO A 96 -0.05 -2.89 -4.41
N CYS A 97 -0.21 -2.74 -3.09
CA CYS A 97 -1.26 -1.91 -2.52
C CYS A 97 -1.08 -0.41 -2.87
N ILE A 98 0.16 0.04 -3.03
CA ILE A 98 0.46 1.41 -3.46
C ILE A 98 -0.05 1.64 -4.89
N ASP A 99 0.25 0.71 -5.80
CA ASP A 99 -0.22 0.80 -7.19
C ASP A 99 -1.73 0.67 -7.29
N CYS A 100 -2.34 -0.25 -6.54
CA CYS A 100 -3.80 -0.39 -6.49
C CYS A 100 -4.48 0.91 -6.01
N ASN A 101 -3.96 1.53 -4.96
CA ASN A 101 -4.49 2.81 -4.49
C ASN A 101 -4.32 3.91 -5.55
N ARG A 102 -3.13 4.05 -6.13
CA ARG A 102 -2.81 5.07 -7.12
C ARG A 102 -3.63 4.93 -8.41
N CYS A 103 -3.62 3.73 -9.02
CA CYS A 103 -4.17 3.53 -10.36
C CYS A 103 -5.68 3.24 -10.36
N LEU A 104 -6.16 2.48 -9.38
CA LEU A 104 -7.55 2.02 -9.38
C LEU A 104 -8.44 2.80 -8.44
N LYS A 105 -8.15 2.82 -7.12
CA LYS A 105 -9.06 3.44 -6.17
C LYS A 105 -9.10 4.97 -6.33
N PHE A 106 -7.93 5.60 -6.33
CA PHE A 106 -7.81 7.07 -6.41
C PHE A 106 -7.45 7.59 -7.80
N GLY A 107 -7.32 6.69 -8.78
CA GLY A 107 -7.33 6.97 -10.21
C GLY A 107 -8.72 6.68 -10.78
N ALA A 108 -8.91 5.48 -11.34
CA ALA A 108 -10.10 5.11 -12.11
C ALA A 108 -11.42 5.31 -11.37
N LEU A 109 -11.52 4.86 -10.10
CA LEU A 109 -12.78 4.97 -9.36
C LEU A 109 -13.09 6.42 -8.97
N LEU A 110 -12.09 7.21 -8.60
CA LEU A 110 -12.30 8.64 -8.33
C LEU A 110 -12.76 9.38 -9.58
N GLU A 111 -12.08 9.19 -10.72
CA GLU A 111 -12.48 9.80 -12.00
C GLU A 111 -13.92 9.43 -12.35
N ARG A 112 -14.28 8.16 -12.19
CA ARG A 112 -15.64 7.68 -12.45
C ARG A 112 -16.67 8.27 -11.49
N ALA A 113 -16.32 8.43 -10.20
CA ALA A 113 -17.18 9.08 -9.22
C ALA A 113 -17.51 10.52 -9.64
N LEU A 114 -16.48 11.29 -10.01
CA LEU A 114 -16.64 12.68 -10.47
C LEU A 114 -17.47 12.78 -11.74
N LEU A 115 -17.25 11.88 -12.72
CA LEU A 115 -18.04 11.82 -13.97
C LEU A 115 -19.52 11.48 -13.71
N LEU A 116 -19.82 10.69 -12.68
CA LEU A 116 -21.18 10.37 -12.27
C LEU A 116 -21.83 11.47 -11.40
N GLY A 117 -21.13 12.57 -11.16
CA GLY A 117 -21.64 13.73 -10.43
C GLY A 117 -21.59 13.58 -8.91
N TYR A 118 -20.71 12.73 -8.38
CA TYR A 118 -20.35 12.72 -6.96
C TYR A 118 -19.32 13.80 -6.67
N ASP A 119 -19.46 14.47 -5.53
CA ASP A 119 -18.48 15.48 -5.07
C ASP A 119 -17.22 14.82 -4.51
N TYR A 120 -17.38 13.65 -3.88
CA TYR A 120 -16.31 12.94 -3.18
C TYR A 120 -16.35 11.43 -3.44
N LEU A 121 -15.17 10.83 -3.40
CA LEU A 121 -14.95 9.41 -3.16
C LEU A 121 -14.63 9.23 -1.68
N ALA A 122 -15.18 8.19 -1.04
CA ALA A 122 -14.82 7.83 0.32
C ALA A 122 -14.32 6.38 0.39
N THR A 123 -13.43 6.11 1.33
CA THR A 123 -12.93 4.76 1.60
C THR A 123 -12.76 4.50 3.09
N GLY A 124 -12.61 3.22 3.45
CA GLY A 124 -12.31 2.77 4.82
C GLY A 124 -10.84 2.81 5.20
N HIS A 125 -9.99 3.65 4.58
CA HIS A 125 -8.59 3.77 4.98
C HIS A 125 -8.40 4.54 6.28
N TYR A 126 -7.52 4.03 7.15
CA TYR A 126 -7.09 4.71 8.38
C TYR A 126 -6.00 5.75 8.06
N ALA A 127 -6.43 6.87 7.51
CA ALA A 127 -5.65 8.08 7.31
C ALA A 127 -6.61 9.27 7.37
N ARG A 128 -6.10 10.49 7.41
CA ARG A 128 -6.93 11.71 7.49
C ARG A 128 -6.54 12.68 6.40
N VAL A 129 -7.53 13.39 5.88
CA VAL A 129 -7.33 14.48 4.93
C VAL A 129 -7.84 15.77 5.57
N LYS A 130 -7.04 16.83 5.56
CA LYS A 130 -7.42 18.15 6.06
C LYS A 130 -6.98 19.25 5.10
N LEU A 131 -7.86 20.22 4.90
CA LEU A 131 -7.50 21.47 4.23
C LEU A 131 -6.69 22.33 5.21
N ASP A 132 -5.53 22.78 4.78
CA ASP A 132 -4.79 23.83 5.45
C ASP A 132 -5.26 25.18 4.90
N GLU A 133 -6.04 25.88 5.70
CA GLU A 133 -6.66 27.16 5.29
C GLU A 133 -5.63 28.24 4.95
N ALA A 134 -4.45 28.18 5.59
CA ALA A 134 -3.40 29.16 5.36
C ALA A 134 -2.73 29.03 3.98
N SER A 135 -2.49 27.79 3.54
CA SER A 135 -1.86 27.50 2.24
C SER A 135 -2.87 27.17 1.13
N GLY A 136 -4.13 26.90 1.47
CA GLY A 136 -5.14 26.39 0.55
C GLY A 136 -4.86 24.97 0.06
N LYS A 137 -3.88 24.25 0.62
CA LYS A 137 -3.49 22.90 0.21
C LYS A 137 -4.07 21.84 1.14
N TYR A 138 -4.41 20.70 0.57
CA TYR A 138 -4.82 19.53 1.36
C TYR A 138 -3.60 18.81 1.93
N ARG A 139 -3.69 18.39 3.18
CA ARG A 139 -2.69 17.60 3.89
C ARG A 139 -3.19 16.18 4.06
N LEU A 140 -2.37 15.20 3.75
CA LEU A 140 -2.57 13.81 4.15
C LEU A 140 -1.93 13.62 5.52
N LEU A 141 -2.70 13.14 6.48
CA LEU A 141 -2.27 12.90 7.84
C LEU A 141 -2.42 11.43 8.19
N ARG A 142 -1.61 10.97 9.13
CA ARG A 142 -1.73 9.64 9.72
C ARG A 142 -3.11 9.42 10.33
N GLY A 143 -3.56 8.17 10.37
CA GLY A 143 -4.71 7.76 11.16
C GLY A 143 -4.47 8.00 12.66
N ARG A 144 -5.56 8.27 13.41
CA ARG A 144 -5.48 8.40 14.88
C ARG A 144 -5.05 7.10 15.52
N ASP A 145 -5.57 5.97 15.06
CA ASP A 145 -5.09 4.64 15.44
C ASP A 145 -3.77 4.34 14.74
N ARG A 146 -2.67 4.54 15.45
CA ARG A 146 -1.31 4.31 14.93
C ARG A 146 -1.05 2.84 14.56
N SER A 147 -1.74 1.91 15.20
CA SER A 147 -1.61 0.49 14.92
C SER A 147 -2.28 0.07 13.61
N LYS A 148 -3.20 0.91 13.11
CA LYS A 148 -3.95 0.72 11.86
C LYS A 148 -3.63 1.76 10.78
N ASP A 149 -2.70 2.69 11.05
CA ASP A 149 -2.34 3.75 10.12
C ASP A 149 -1.97 3.23 8.73
N GLN A 150 -2.71 3.68 7.72
CA GLN A 150 -2.54 3.31 6.32
C GLN A 150 -2.00 4.45 5.45
N SER A 151 -1.56 5.54 6.07
CA SER A 151 -1.03 6.70 5.34
C SER A 151 0.18 6.35 4.46
N TYR A 152 0.96 5.33 4.84
CA TYR A 152 2.08 4.82 4.05
C TYR A 152 1.69 4.42 2.61
N VAL A 153 0.58 3.72 2.43
CA VAL A 153 0.15 3.26 1.09
C VAL A 153 -0.61 4.32 0.30
N LEU A 154 -0.74 5.54 0.86
CA LEU A 154 -1.43 6.68 0.26
C LEU A 154 -0.49 7.82 -0.14
N TYR A 155 0.82 7.69 0.05
CA TYR A 155 1.79 8.76 -0.21
C TYR A 155 1.81 9.25 -1.66
N GLN A 156 1.30 8.46 -2.59
CA GLN A 156 1.23 8.78 -4.02
C GLN A 156 0.05 9.72 -4.39
N LEU A 157 -0.78 10.11 -3.42
CA LEU A 157 -1.90 11.01 -3.68
C LEU A 157 -1.40 12.46 -3.84
N GLY A 158 -1.98 13.16 -4.81
CA GLY A 158 -1.74 14.59 -5.03
C GLY A 158 -2.91 15.44 -4.57
N GLN A 159 -2.82 16.75 -4.79
CA GLN A 159 -3.82 17.74 -4.35
C GLN A 159 -5.20 17.47 -4.95
N HIS A 160 -5.27 17.09 -6.24
CA HIS A 160 -6.54 16.79 -6.90
C HIS A 160 -7.28 15.63 -6.21
N GLN A 161 -6.59 14.52 -5.93
CA GLN A 161 -7.20 13.39 -5.24
C GLN A 161 -7.63 13.75 -3.82
N LEU A 162 -6.77 14.43 -3.07
CA LEU A 162 -7.07 14.81 -1.68
C LEU A 162 -8.26 15.77 -1.56
N ALA A 163 -8.45 16.67 -2.55
CA ALA A 163 -9.59 17.59 -2.58
C ALA A 163 -10.94 16.88 -2.72
N HIS A 164 -10.95 15.68 -3.29
CA HIS A 164 -12.16 14.90 -3.55
C HIS A 164 -12.22 13.59 -2.73
N LEU A 165 -11.46 13.50 -1.63
CA LEU A 165 -11.34 12.28 -0.84
C LEU A 165 -11.82 12.47 0.60
N LEU A 166 -12.66 11.54 1.08
CA LEU A 166 -13.07 11.44 2.47
C LEU A 166 -12.60 10.12 3.07
N LEU A 167 -11.94 10.20 4.23
CA LEU A 167 -11.42 9.06 5.00
C LEU A 167 -12.00 9.07 6.42
N PRO A 168 -13.32 8.81 6.58
CA PRO A 168 -14.00 9.05 7.84
C PRO A 168 -13.51 8.16 8.98
N VAL A 169 -13.03 6.94 8.70
CA VAL A 169 -12.56 6.03 9.76
C VAL A 169 -11.20 6.44 10.34
N GLY A 170 -10.44 7.26 9.65
CA GLY A 170 -9.12 7.72 10.09
C GLY A 170 -9.14 8.59 11.37
N GLU A 171 -10.29 9.10 11.76
CA GLU A 171 -10.48 9.88 13.01
C GLU A 171 -10.80 8.99 14.22
N TYR A 172 -10.90 7.66 14.04
CA TYR A 172 -11.32 6.71 15.07
C TYR A 172 -10.32 5.58 15.26
N ASP A 173 -10.35 4.94 16.42
CA ASP A 173 -9.69 3.67 16.66
C ASP A 173 -10.52 2.49 16.13
N LYS A 174 -9.86 1.38 15.85
CA LYS A 174 -10.52 0.17 15.30
C LYS A 174 -11.63 -0.37 16.21
N PRO A 175 -11.48 -0.44 17.55
CA PRO A 175 -12.57 -0.83 18.43
C PRO A 175 -13.81 0.06 18.33
N SER A 176 -13.65 1.37 18.17
CA SER A 176 -14.76 2.32 17.98
C SER A 176 -15.47 2.09 16.65
N ILE A 177 -14.74 1.85 15.59
CA ILE A 177 -15.31 1.51 14.28
C ILE A 177 -16.16 0.23 14.37
N ARG A 178 -15.65 -0.83 15.03
CA ARG A 178 -16.42 -2.05 15.22
C ARG A 178 -17.67 -1.84 16.08
N ARG A 179 -17.60 -1.00 17.14
CA ARG A 179 -18.77 -0.62 17.93
C ARG A 179 -19.82 0.09 17.08
N SER A 180 -19.42 1.08 16.29
CA SER A 180 -20.33 1.80 15.38
C SER A 180 -20.98 0.87 14.35
N ALA A 181 -20.22 -0.08 13.80
CA ALA A 181 -20.73 -1.08 12.87
C ALA A 181 -21.80 -1.97 13.52
N ARG A 182 -21.56 -2.48 14.74
CA ARG A 182 -22.54 -3.27 15.50
C ARG A 182 -23.79 -2.47 15.86
N GLN A 183 -23.63 -1.23 16.31
CA GLN A 183 -24.75 -0.33 16.65
C GLN A 183 -25.62 -0.02 15.43
N ALA A 184 -25.02 0.04 14.25
CA ALA A 184 -25.72 0.21 12.98
C ALA A 184 -26.32 -1.10 12.43
N GLY A 185 -26.14 -2.23 13.10
CA GLY A 185 -26.67 -3.54 12.69
C GLY A 185 -25.99 -4.09 11.43
N LEU A 186 -24.73 -3.73 11.16
CA LEU A 186 -24.02 -4.21 9.97
C LEU A 186 -23.67 -5.70 10.10
N ILE A 187 -24.01 -6.47 9.07
CA ILE A 187 -23.81 -7.94 9.03
C ILE A 187 -22.34 -8.35 9.12
N ASN A 188 -21.42 -7.47 8.67
CA ASN A 188 -19.99 -7.69 8.61
C ASN A 188 -19.20 -7.00 9.75
N ALA A 189 -19.89 -6.60 10.84
CA ALA A 189 -19.25 -5.89 11.97
C ALA A 189 -18.12 -6.69 12.64
N ASP A 190 -18.22 -8.02 12.64
CA ASP A 190 -17.25 -8.94 13.26
C ASP A 190 -16.30 -9.60 12.27
N LYS A 191 -16.39 -9.25 10.97
CA LYS A 191 -15.51 -9.79 9.95
C LYS A 191 -14.04 -9.43 10.23
N SER A 192 -13.14 -10.40 10.03
CA SER A 192 -11.70 -10.20 10.19
C SER A 192 -11.15 -9.21 9.14
N ASP A 193 -10.05 -8.55 9.50
CA ASP A 193 -9.36 -7.67 8.56
C ASP A 193 -8.61 -8.51 7.52
N SER A 194 -8.62 -8.07 6.26
CA SER A 194 -7.73 -8.66 5.23
C SER A 194 -6.28 -8.31 5.57
N GLN A 195 -5.40 -9.32 5.67
CA GLN A 195 -4.02 -9.14 6.12
C GLN A 195 -2.99 -9.28 4.99
N ASP A 196 -3.34 -9.95 3.88
CA ASP A 196 -2.43 -10.30 2.80
C ASP A 196 -2.71 -9.55 1.49
N ILE A 197 -1.82 -9.74 0.52
CA ILE A 197 -1.99 -9.23 -0.84
C ILE A 197 -3.25 -9.88 -1.43
N CYS A 198 -4.24 -9.09 -1.82
CA CYS A 198 -5.57 -9.57 -2.18
C CYS A 198 -5.61 -10.59 -3.33
N PHE A 199 -4.62 -10.62 -4.22
CA PHE A 199 -4.49 -11.60 -5.30
C PHE A 199 -3.47 -12.72 -4.99
N VAL A 200 -2.96 -12.79 -3.74
CA VAL A 200 -2.09 -13.86 -3.22
C VAL A 200 -2.64 -14.29 -1.85
N PRO A 201 -3.85 -14.86 -1.81
CA PRO A 201 -4.58 -15.09 -0.56
C PRO A 201 -3.94 -16.11 0.37
N ASP A 202 -3.13 -17.02 -0.17
CA ASP A 202 -2.38 -18.02 0.59
C ASP A 202 -0.98 -17.57 1.00
N GLY A 203 -0.59 -16.32 0.66
CA GLY A 203 0.72 -15.76 0.93
C GLY A 203 1.85 -16.33 0.06
N ASP A 204 1.57 -17.29 -0.84
CA ASP A 204 2.58 -17.85 -1.76
C ASP A 204 2.68 -17.02 -3.04
N TYR A 205 3.36 -15.89 -2.93
CA TYR A 205 3.60 -15.04 -4.11
C TYR A 205 4.49 -15.73 -5.15
N THR A 206 5.30 -16.74 -4.79
CA THR A 206 6.14 -17.45 -5.75
C THR A 206 5.30 -18.31 -6.68
N ARG A 207 4.25 -18.95 -6.15
CA ARG A 207 3.26 -19.65 -6.96
C ARG A 207 2.54 -18.69 -7.90
N PHE A 208 2.09 -17.54 -7.39
CA PHE A 208 1.46 -16.52 -8.23
C PHE A 208 2.37 -16.07 -9.38
N LEU A 209 3.66 -15.81 -9.13
CA LEU A 209 4.62 -15.43 -10.17
C LEU A 209 4.75 -16.52 -11.26
N GLN A 210 4.68 -17.81 -10.89
CA GLN A 210 4.75 -18.93 -11.84
C GLN A 210 3.45 -19.09 -12.63
N GLU A 211 2.30 -19.15 -11.94
CA GLU A 211 1.01 -19.47 -12.55
C GLU A 211 0.44 -18.31 -13.36
N TYR A 212 0.47 -17.10 -12.79
CA TYR A 212 -0.03 -15.89 -13.47
C TYR A 212 1.03 -15.29 -14.39
N GLY A 213 2.25 -15.07 -13.88
CA GLY A 213 3.32 -14.37 -14.59
C GLY A 213 4.12 -15.24 -15.56
N GLY A 214 3.91 -16.56 -15.58
CA GLY A 214 4.72 -17.49 -16.38
C GLY A 214 6.21 -17.48 -16.02
N VAL A 215 6.57 -16.96 -14.83
CA VAL A 215 7.96 -16.77 -14.41
C VAL A 215 8.63 -18.13 -14.17
N LYS A 216 9.69 -18.39 -14.91
CA LYS A 216 10.53 -19.58 -14.68
C LYS A 216 11.47 -19.29 -13.50
N MET A 217 11.39 -20.13 -12.47
CA MET A 217 12.31 -20.07 -11.34
C MET A 217 13.64 -20.72 -11.75
N ILE A 218 14.64 -19.89 -12.09
CA ILE A 218 15.94 -20.34 -12.53
C ILE A 218 16.85 -20.49 -11.31
N PRO A 219 17.27 -21.71 -10.95
CA PRO A 219 18.21 -21.92 -9.85
C PRO A 219 19.56 -21.25 -10.13
N GLY A 220 20.16 -20.70 -9.09
CA GLY A 220 21.48 -20.08 -9.13
C GLY A 220 22.23 -20.30 -7.83
N ASP A 221 23.29 -19.55 -7.60
CA ASP A 221 24.17 -19.77 -6.46
C ASP A 221 23.96 -18.70 -5.36
N PHE A 222 23.94 -19.17 -4.12
CA PHE A 222 24.22 -18.33 -2.96
C PHE A 222 25.73 -18.17 -2.86
N VAL A 223 26.19 -16.92 -2.77
CA VAL A 223 27.62 -16.59 -2.67
C VAL A 223 27.91 -15.73 -1.45
N ASP A 224 29.15 -15.82 -0.96
CA ASP A 224 29.68 -14.87 0.02
C ASP A 224 30.36 -13.68 -0.69
N ARG A 225 30.92 -12.72 0.08
CA ARG A 225 31.64 -11.54 -0.46
C ARG A 225 32.92 -11.90 -1.24
N ALA A 226 33.51 -13.05 -0.95
CA ALA A 226 34.70 -13.52 -1.67
C ALA A 226 34.33 -14.28 -2.97
N GLY A 227 33.03 -14.48 -3.21
CA GLY A 227 32.53 -15.21 -4.37
C GLY A 227 32.48 -16.74 -4.14
N HIS A 228 32.71 -17.24 -2.95
CA HIS A 228 32.58 -18.66 -2.68
C HIS A 228 31.10 -19.07 -2.68
N VAL A 229 30.80 -20.19 -3.34
CA VAL A 229 29.46 -20.76 -3.38
C VAL A 229 29.12 -21.40 -2.04
N LEU A 230 28.05 -20.92 -1.40
CA LEU A 230 27.54 -21.42 -0.12
C LEU A 230 26.39 -22.44 -0.29
N GLY A 231 25.80 -22.50 -1.48
CA GLY A 231 24.66 -23.37 -1.80
C GLY A 231 23.93 -22.91 -3.04
N ARG A 232 22.77 -23.52 -3.31
CA ARG A 232 21.94 -23.16 -4.48
C ARG A 232 20.58 -22.63 -4.07
N HIS A 233 20.15 -21.54 -4.71
CA HIS A 233 18.82 -20.98 -4.55
C HIS A 233 17.85 -21.48 -5.63
N LYS A 234 16.55 -21.40 -5.35
CA LYS A 234 15.46 -21.88 -6.23
C LYS A 234 15.08 -20.91 -7.35
N GLY A 235 15.61 -19.70 -7.34
CA GLY A 235 15.31 -18.58 -8.23
C GLY A 235 15.30 -17.26 -7.46
N LEU A 236 15.82 -16.18 -8.06
CA LEU A 236 15.92 -14.85 -7.40
C LEU A 236 14.58 -14.34 -6.85
N PRO A 237 13.43 -14.52 -7.55
CA PRO A 237 12.15 -14.05 -7.06
C PRO A 237 11.71 -14.67 -5.72
N CYS A 238 12.21 -15.87 -5.38
CA CYS A 238 11.84 -16.55 -4.14
C CYS A 238 12.45 -15.92 -2.88
N TYR A 239 13.27 -14.87 -3.01
CA TYR A 239 14.03 -14.30 -1.90
C TYR A 239 13.88 -12.80 -1.81
N THR A 240 13.94 -12.30 -0.56
CA THR A 240 13.84 -10.87 -0.26
C THR A 240 15.03 -10.45 0.61
N THR A 241 15.54 -9.23 0.41
CA THR A 241 16.61 -8.65 1.24
C THR A 241 16.24 -8.68 2.73
N GLY A 242 17.18 -9.18 3.55
CA GLY A 242 16.99 -9.40 4.99
C GLY A 242 16.40 -10.75 5.37
N GLN A 243 16.04 -11.61 4.40
CA GLN A 243 15.53 -12.96 4.66
C GLN A 243 16.63 -13.83 5.28
N ARG A 244 16.27 -14.58 6.33
CA ARG A 244 17.13 -15.56 7.03
C ARG A 244 16.64 -16.99 6.87
N LYS A 245 15.30 -17.18 6.98
CA LYS A 245 14.70 -18.52 6.96
C LYS A 245 14.51 -19.01 5.52
N GLY A 246 14.57 -20.33 5.33
CA GLY A 246 14.30 -20.95 4.04
C GLY A 246 15.42 -20.85 3.00
N LEU A 247 16.65 -20.48 3.41
CA LEU A 247 17.80 -20.40 2.48
C LEU A 247 18.37 -21.78 2.13
N GLY A 248 18.29 -22.76 3.05
CA GLY A 248 18.80 -24.12 2.80
C GLY A 248 20.33 -24.23 2.69
N VAL A 249 21.05 -23.27 3.29
CA VAL A 249 22.52 -23.26 3.34
C VAL A 249 23.04 -23.59 4.73
N SER A 250 24.18 -24.31 4.80
CA SER A 250 24.89 -24.64 6.03
C SER A 250 26.16 -23.80 6.13
N ALA A 251 26.04 -22.57 6.64
CA ALA A 251 27.15 -21.63 6.74
C ALA A 251 27.82 -21.62 8.13
N GLY A 252 27.44 -22.54 9.05
CA GLY A 252 27.98 -22.59 10.42
C GLY A 252 27.53 -21.41 11.33
N LYS A 253 26.87 -20.39 10.76
CA LYS A 253 26.32 -19.23 11.43
C LYS A 253 25.02 -18.77 10.74
N HIS A 254 24.29 -17.85 11.38
CA HIS A 254 23.14 -17.21 10.75
C HIS A 254 23.59 -16.30 9.60
N VAL A 255 23.06 -16.52 8.41
CA VAL A 255 23.30 -15.68 7.23
C VAL A 255 21.98 -15.10 6.71
N TYR A 256 22.08 -13.98 6.03
CA TYR A 256 20.95 -13.19 5.54
C TYR A 256 21.14 -12.85 4.05
N VAL A 257 20.06 -12.74 3.33
CA VAL A 257 20.06 -12.19 1.97
C VAL A 257 20.43 -10.71 2.03
N LEU A 258 21.60 -10.36 1.52
CA LEU A 258 22.06 -8.98 1.43
C LEU A 258 21.62 -8.33 0.12
N ARG A 259 21.83 -9.01 -0.99
CA ARG A 259 21.57 -8.47 -2.32
C ARG A 259 21.32 -9.59 -3.33
N LYS A 260 20.47 -9.32 -4.30
CA LYS A 260 20.23 -10.16 -5.48
C LYS A 260 20.98 -9.57 -6.67
N ASN A 261 21.74 -10.38 -7.41
CA ASN A 261 22.37 -9.98 -8.65
C ASN A 261 21.64 -10.68 -9.82
N VAL A 262 20.86 -9.90 -10.56
CA VAL A 262 20.06 -10.41 -11.66
C VAL A 262 20.92 -10.85 -12.86
N GLN A 263 22.04 -10.15 -13.09
CA GLN A 263 22.93 -10.43 -14.24
C GLN A 263 23.60 -11.79 -14.12
N ASP A 264 24.11 -12.10 -12.92
CA ASP A 264 24.85 -13.34 -12.67
C ASP A 264 23.97 -14.45 -12.08
N ASN A 265 22.67 -14.15 -11.84
CA ASN A 265 21.73 -15.04 -11.17
C ASN A 265 22.28 -15.56 -9.83
N THR A 266 22.83 -14.64 -9.01
CA THR A 266 23.40 -14.98 -7.69
C THR A 266 22.72 -14.19 -6.58
N ILE A 267 22.76 -14.75 -5.36
CA ILE A 267 22.29 -14.09 -4.14
C ILE A 267 23.47 -13.98 -3.19
N LEU A 268 23.84 -12.75 -2.85
CA LEU A 268 24.87 -12.48 -1.84
C LEU A 268 24.28 -12.69 -0.45
N LEU A 269 24.91 -13.56 0.32
CA LEU A 269 24.63 -13.78 1.72
C LEU A 269 25.72 -13.15 2.60
N GLY A 270 25.33 -12.71 3.79
CA GLY A 270 26.25 -12.15 4.77
C GLY A 270 25.65 -12.04 6.16
N ASP A 271 26.35 -11.32 7.04
CA ASP A 271 25.99 -11.14 8.42
C ASP A 271 24.86 -10.11 8.60
N ASN A 272 24.20 -10.14 9.77
CA ASN A 272 23.10 -9.21 10.05
C ASN A 272 23.54 -7.74 10.03
N GLU A 273 24.74 -7.46 10.48
CA GLU A 273 25.33 -6.13 10.56
C GLU A 273 25.48 -5.48 9.18
N GLU A 274 25.67 -6.30 8.15
CA GLU A 274 25.80 -5.87 6.76
C GLU A 274 24.47 -5.45 6.10
N LEU A 275 23.35 -5.70 6.77
CA LEU A 275 22.03 -5.24 6.33
C LEU A 275 21.75 -3.77 6.67
N PHE A 276 22.59 -3.15 7.49
CA PHE A 276 22.35 -1.78 7.94
C PHE A 276 23.01 -0.76 7.02
N THR A 277 22.22 0.22 6.58
CA THR A 277 22.69 1.37 5.81
C THR A 277 22.00 2.66 6.25
N SER A 278 22.75 3.76 6.22
CA SER A 278 22.21 5.09 6.57
C SER A 278 21.68 5.87 5.39
N VAL A 279 21.90 5.40 4.16
CA VAL A 279 21.56 6.16 2.96
C VAL A 279 20.80 5.28 2.00
N LEU A 280 19.77 5.86 1.37
CA LEU A 280 19.09 5.31 0.20
C LEU A 280 18.86 6.39 -0.85
N THR A 281 18.66 5.97 -2.10
CA THR A 281 18.05 6.76 -3.16
C THR A 281 16.67 6.22 -3.52
N ALA A 282 15.80 7.13 -3.97
CA ALA A 282 14.47 6.74 -4.43
C ALA A 282 14.07 7.56 -5.66
N ASP A 283 13.41 6.90 -6.59
CA ASP A 283 12.83 7.47 -7.80
C ASP A 283 11.29 7.58 -7.70
N GLN A 284 10.63 7.96 -8.81
CA GLN A 284 9.17 8.09 -8.89
C GLN A 284 8.60 8.88 -7.70
N VAL A 285 9.27 9.97 -7.35
CA VAL A 285 8.96 10.77 -6.17
C VAL A 285 7.64 11.51 -6.33
N ASN A 286 6.77 11.41 -5.34
CA ASN A 286 5.58 12.23 -5.20
C ASN A 286 5.71 13.13 -3.97
N TRP A 287 5.55 14.43 -4.15
CA TRP A 287 5.36 15.40 -3.08
C TRP A 287 3.88 15.75 -2.99
N ILE A 288 3.25 15.49 -1.86
CA ILE A 288 1.80 15.72 -1.67
C ILE A 288 1.43 17.18 -1.90
N SER A 289 2.32 18.10 -1.56
CA SER A 289 2.14 19.54 -1.84
C SER A 289 2.10 19.90 -3.32
N GLY A 290 2.57 18.99 -4.20
CA GLY A 290 2.78 19.26 -5.62
C GLY A 290 4.07 20.00 -5.93
N GLU A 291 4.87 20.36 -4.92
CA GLU A 291 6.10 21.14 -5.07
C GLU A 291 7.29 20.40 -4.47
N THR A 292 8.38 20.32 -5.24
CA THR A 292 9.65 19.79 -4.74
C THR A 292 10.30 20.83 -3.82
N PRO A 293 10.72 20.45 -2.59
CA PRO A 293 11.44 21.36 -1.70
C PRO A 293 12.73 21.89 -2.33
N ALA A 294 12.99 23.18 -2.17
CA ALA A 294 14.18 23.83 -2.71
C ALA A 294 15.47 23.51 -1.91
N SER A 295 15.35 22.97 -0.71
CA SER A 295 16.47 22.67 0.18
C SER A 295 16.21 21.35 0.93
N PRO A 296 17.24 20.74 1.52
CA PRO A 296 17.09 19.56 2.34
C PRO A 296 16.09 19.77 3.50
N LEU A 297 15.29 18.74 3.80
CA LEU A 297 14.30 18.76 4.87
C LEU A 297 14.62 17.73 5.95
N ARG A 298 14.42 18.11 7.23
CA ARG A 298 14.36 17.16 8.34
C ARG A 298 13.00 16.49 8.34
N VAL A 299 13.02 15.16 8.40
CA VAL A 299 11.83 14.32 8.32
C VAL A 299 11.98 13.11 9.24
N THR A 300 10.88 12.37 9.44
CA THR A 300 10.97 10.96 9.75
C THR A 300 10.59 10.14 8.51
N ALA A 301 11.20 8.98 8.31
CA ALA A 301 10.97 8.16 7.14
C ALA A 301 10.73 6.70 7.49
N LYS A 302 9.82 6.04 6.73
CA LYS A 302 9.57 4.59 6.78
C LYS A 302 10.00 3.97 5.46
N THR A 303 10.77 2.89 5.51
CA THR A 303 11.19 2.15 4.30
C THR A 303 10.38 0.86 4.08
N ARG A 304 9.43 0.54 4.97
CA ARG A 304 8.45 -0.55 4.87
C ARG A 304 7.18 -0.20 5.62
N TYR A 305 6.06 -0.78 5.23
CA TYR A 305 4.77 -0.54 5.86
C TYR A 305 4.78 -0.80 7.38
N SER A 306 5.31 -1.94 7.79
CA SER A 306 5.33 -2.39 9.20
C SER A 306 6.46 -1.81 10.04
N GLN A 307 7.38 -1.02 9.43
CA GLN A 307 8.53 -0.46 10.15
C GLN A 307 8.13 0.77 10.97
N THR A 308 8.80 0.97 12.11
CA THR A 308 8.77 2.25 12.80
C THR A 308 9.57 3.27 12.00
N GLU A 309 9.11 4.52 11.97
CA GLU A 309 9.83 5.61 11.31
C GLU A 309 11.13 5.94 12.03
N ALA A 310 12.11 6.38 11.26
CA ALA A 310 13.40 6.83 11.75
C ALA A 310 13.67 8.27 11.30
N ALA A 311 14.38 9.03 12.16
CA ALA A 311 14.79 10.39 11.84
C ALA A 311 15.79 10.39 10.67
N ALA A 312 15.56 11.31 9.72
CA ALA A 312 16.36 11.41 8.50
C ALA A 312 16.37 12.84 7.95
N THR A 313 17.30 13.08 7.03
CA THR A 313 17.29 14.25 6.15
C THR A 313 17.04 13.81 4.73
N VAL A 314 16.05 14.38 4.06
CA VAL A 314 15.81 14.15 2.63
C VAL A 314 16.43 15.27 1.81
N HIS A 315 17.15 14.89 0.77
CA HIS A 315 17.82 15.79 -0.19
C HIS A 315 17.16 15.59 -1.55
N PRO A 316 16.37 16.55 -2.06
CA PRO A 316 15.90 16.51 -3.44
C PRO A 316 17.10 16.59 -4.40
N LEU A 317 17.08 15.77 -5.47
CA LEU A 317 18.12 15.73 -6.48
C LEU A 317 17.64 16.40 -7.76
N PRO A 318 18.58 16.96 -8.60
CA PRO A 318 18.22 17.68 -9.81
C PRO A 318 17.47 16.84 -10.87
N ASP A 319 17.63 15.52 -10.83
CA ASP A 319 17.00 14.57 -11.73
C ASP A 319 15.60 14.08 -11.27
N GLY A 320 15.06 14.70 -10.24
CA GLY A 320 13.74 14.37 -9.67
C GLY A 320 13.75 13.21 -8.67
N ARG A 321 14.89 12.58 -8.43
CA ARG A 321 15.08 11.61 -7.36
C ARG A 321 15.24 12.30 -6.01
N ILE A 322 15.22 11.49 -4.94
CA ILE A 322 15.61 11.92 -3.59
C ILE A 322 16.69 11.03 -3.04
N ARG A 323 17.60 11.62 -2.25
CA ARG A 323 18.52 10.91 -1.38
C ARG A 323 18.03 11.10 0.06
N VAL A 324 17.85 10.00 0.78
CA VAL A 324 17.43 10.02 2.19
C VAL A 324 18.59 9.52 3.04
N GLU A 325 18.98 10.33 4.03
CA GLU A 325 20.07 10.06 4.94
C GLU A 325 19.54 9.94 6.37
N PHE A 326 19.58 8.74 6.92
CA PHE A 326 19.10 8.41 8.26
C PHE A 326 20.16 8.73 9.32
N ASP A 327 19.72 9.24 10.47
CA ASP A 327 20.62 9.49 11.62
C ASP A 327 21.17 8.18 12.20
N VAL A 328 20.38 7.10 12.12
CA VAL A 328 20.74 5.76 12.57
C VAL A 328 20.55 4.78 11.42
N PRO A 329 21.54 3.92 11.13
CA PRO A 329 21.43 2.95 10.04
C PRO A 329 20.14 2.12 10.11
N GLN A 330 19.45 1.95 8.97
CA GLN A 330 18.23 1.20 8.85
C GLN A 330 18.50 -0.18 8.29
N ARG A 331 17.82 -1.18 8.88
CA ARG A 331 18.02 -2.58 8.53
C ARG A 331 17.25 -2.95 7.24
N ALA A 332 17.94 -3.61 6.32
CA ALA A 332 17.37 -4.29 5.15
C ALA A 332 16.52 -3.35 4.28
N ILE A 333 17.04 -2.17 3.97
CA ILE A 333 16.46 -1.29 2.96
C ILE A 333 16.38 -2.09 1.65
N THR A 334 15.18 -2.11 1.03
CA THR A 334 14.89 -3.06 -0.04
C THR A 334 14.42 -2.31 -1.28
N ALA A 335 15.09 -2.52 -2.41
CA ALA A 335 14.69 -1.97 -3.71
C ALA A 335 13.28 -2.43 -4.11
N GLY A 336 12.50 -1.49 -4.66
CA GLY A 336 11.09 -1.69 -5.01
C GLY A 336 10.09 -1.41 -3.89
N GLN A 337 10.53 -1.31 -2.62
CA GLN A 337 9.69 -0.78 -1.53
C GLN A 337 9.62 0.74 -1.62
N ALA A 338 8.61 1.33 -0.95
CA ALA A 338 8.53 2.78 -0.85
C ALA A 338 9.35 3.30 0.34
N VAL A 339 9.95 4.48 0.17
CA VAL A 339 10.30 5.34 1.29
C VAL A 339 9.23 6.41 1.42
N VAL A 340 8.59 6.51 2.59
CA VAL A 340 7.54 7.51 2.86
C VAL A 340 8.00 8.46 3.94
N LEU A 341 7.88 9.75 3.64
CA LEU A 341 8.42 10.87 4.40
C LEU A 341 7.32 11.53 5.23
N TYR A 342 7.62 11.82 6.49
CA TYR A 342 6.67 12.40 7.42
C TYR A 342 7.27 13.61 8.14
N ASP A 343 6.40 14.58 8.44
CA ASP A 343 6.63 15.63 9.42
C ASP A 343 5.55 15.50 10.50
N GLY A 344 5.92 14.96 11.65
CA GLY A 344 4.99 14.60 12.72
C GLY A 344 3.83 13.72 12.23
N GLU A 345 2.62 14.27 12.17
CA GLU A 345 1.42 13.59 11.70
C GLU A 345 1.26 13.64 10.16
N GLN A 346 1.89 14.59 9.50
CA GLN A 346 1.72 14.83 8.09
C GLN A 346 2.59 13.91 7.25
N VAL A 347 2.01 13.34 6.18
CA VAL A 347 2.77 12.72 5.09
C VAL A 347 3.20 13.82 4.13
N LEU A 348 4.50 13.94 3.90
CA LEU A 348 5.05 14.91 2.96
C LEU A 348 5.08 14.36 1.53
N GLY A 349 5.29 13.07 1.39
CA GLY A 349 5.43 12.37 0.13
C GLY A 349 6.27 11.12 0.27
N GLY A 350 6.93 10.72 -0.80
CA GLY A 350 7.80 9.54 -0.82
C GLY A 350 8.22 9.17 -2.23
N GLY A 351 8.94 8.05 -2.34
CA GLY A 351 9.41 7.51 -3.63
C GLY A 351 9.63 6.02 -3.56
N THR A 352 9.95 5.40 -4.70
CA THR A 352 10.31 3.98 -4.81
C THR A 352 11.82 3.83 -4.59
N ILE A 353 12.24 2.99 -3.65
CA ILE A 353 13.66 2.73 -3.32
C ILE A 353 14.33 2.01 -4.48
N GLU A 354 15.49 2.54 -4.92
CA GLU A 354 16.35 1.97 -5.96
C GLU A 354 17.21 0.78 -5.48
#